data_172c2ef566a1c5f73d0686d57375d1a5
#
_entry.id   172c2ef566a1c5f73d0686d57375d1a5
#
_cell.length_a   1.000
_cell.length_b   1.000
_cell.length_c   1.000
_cell.angle_alpha   90.00
_cell.angle_beta   90.00
_cell.angle_gamma   90.00
#
_symmetry.space_group_name_H-M   'P 1'
#
loop_
_entity.id
_entity.type
_entity.pdbx_description
1 polymer ?
#
loop_
_entity_poly.entity_id
_entity_poly.type
_entity_poly.pdbx_seq_one_letter_code
_entity_poly.pdbx_strand_id
1 'polypeptide(L)'
;MCTLMVMLAAFPVTAIAAEGDLQKIPKLEKRVTDLAAALAEGEEARITERIRVFEQNKGGQIAVLIVDTTAPEAIFDYTLRVAESWKLGRKGVDDGVLFVIAKGDRKMQILAGPGVQGTLTDAASKRIIAEIVAPRFREGKYGDGIYNGVDKIASVIDGEALPPPAKKKQATKSIDGGEFLVLGIFAAIFVAPILRSIFGRFLGATATGGVTGAAAWFLLGGMVFPIFIGVIVFIIALFAGLLNFSSGRGGGWGGGFGGGGGWSGGSGGSDSFSGGGGSFDGGGASGDW
;
A
#
# COMPACT_ATOMS: atom_id res chain seq x y z
N MET A 1 20.65 56.12 -29.53
CA MET A 1 19.75 55.50 -28.56
C MET A 1 18.81 54.59 -29.34
N CYS A 2 19.10 53.29 -29.34
CA CYS A 2 18.32 52.30 -30.07
C CYS A 2 17.73 51.32 -29.07
N THR A 3 16.42 51.46 -28.84
CA THR A 3 15.67 50.68 -27.86
C THR A 3 15.25 49.36 -28.48
N LEU A 4 15.89 48.27 -28.07
CA LEU A 4 15.59 46.89 -28.51
C LEU A 4 14.40 46.38 -27.69
N MET A 5 13.23 46.35 -28.31
CA MET A 5 11.97 45.83 -27.70
C MET A 5 11.96 44.30 -27.94
N VAL A 6 12.25 43.53 -26.85
CA VAL A 6 12.15 42.08 -26.89
C VAL A 6 10.68 41.70 -26.71
N MET A 7 10.02 41.30 -27.79
CA MET A 7 8.69 40.69 -27.77
C MET A 7 8.79 39.25 -27.24
N LEU A 8 8.41 39.03 -25.97
CA LEU A 8 8.28 37.72 -25.37
C LEU A 8 6.98 37.09 -25.87
N ALA A 9 7.07 36.26 -26.91
CA ALA A 9 5.94 35.47 -27.41
C ALA A 9 5.55 34.41 -26.34
N ALA A 10 4.50 34.65 -25.58
CA ALA A 10 3.87 33.68 -24.73
C ALA A 10 3.13 32.65 -25.61
N PHE A 11 3.76 31.47 -25.83
CA PHE A 11 3.06 30.31 -26.35
C PHE A 11 2.12 29.75 -25.29
N PRO A 12 0.82 29.66 -25.55
CA PRO A 12 -0.08 28.94 -24.68
C PRO A 12 0.27 27.43 -24.81
N VAL A 13 0.87 26.87 -23.77
CA VAL A 13 0.96 25.40 -23.62
C VAL A 13 -0.44 24.91 -23.30
N THR A 14 -1.23 24.64 -24.31
CA THR A 14 -2.44 23.82 -24.15
C THR A 14 -1.96 22.40 -23.85
N ALA A 15 -1.94 22.03 -22.57
CA ALA A 15 -1.86 20.64 -22.16
C ALA A 15 -3.18 19.99 -22.61
N ILE A 16 -3.18 19.40 -23.81
CA ILE A 16 -4.20 18.43 -24.21
C ILE A 16 -3.94 17.21 -23.33
N ALA A 17 -4.70 17.11 -22.22
CA ALA A 17 -4.85 15.83 -21.56
C ALA A 17 -5.48 14.92 -22.61
N ALA A 18 -4.71 13.96 -23.12
CA ALA A 18 -5.23 12.89 -23.94
C ALA A 18 -6.18 12.10 -23.03
N GLU A 19 -7.47 12.36 -23.17
CA GLU A 19 -8.53 11.53 -22.63
C GLU A 19 -8.46 10.22 -23.40
N GLY A 20 -7.58 9.31 -22.92
CA GLY A 20 -7.44 7.98 -23.50
C GLY A 20 -8.79 7.29 -23.40
N ASP A 21 -9.24 6.67 -24.49
CA ASP A 21 -10.47 5.88 -24.49
C ASP A 21 -10.42 4.89 -23.33
N LEU A 22 -11.39 5.01 -22.41
CA LEU A 22 -11.52 4.08 -21.28
C LEU A 22 -11.67 2.65 -21.77
N GLN A 23 -11.11 1.70 -21.04
CA GLN A 23 -11.23 0.28 -21.38
C GLN A 23 -12.72 -0.13 -21.43
N LYS A 24 -13.08 -0.86 -22.48
CA LYS A 24 -14.46 -1.34 -22.67
C LYS A 24 -14.80 -2.35 -21.57
N ILE A 25 -16.02 -2.22 -21.04
CA ILE A 25 -16.55 -3.20 -20.10
C ILE A 25 -17.07 -4.39 -20.90
N PRO A 26 -16.57 -5.61 -20.68
CA PRO A 26 -17.08 -6.80 -21.32
C PRO A 26 -18.49 -7.12 -20.79
N LYS A 27 -19.30 -7.80 -21.61
CA LYS A 27 -20.60 -8.29 -21.13
C LYS A 27 -20.40 -9.41 -20.12
N LEU A 28 -21.24 -9.43 -19.11
CA LEU A 28 -21.28 -10.52 -18.14
C LEU A 28 -22.04 -11.72 -18.74
N GLU A 29 -21.32 -12.64 -19.33
CA GLU A 29 -21.89 -13.86 -19.92
C GLU A 29 -21.54 -15.13 -19.13
N LYS A 30 -20.42 -15.07 -18.40
CA LYS A 30 -19.85 -16.19 -17.64
C LYS A 30 -19.38 -15.73 -16.26
N ARG A 31 -19.24 -16.67 -15.34
CA ARG A 31 -18.66 -16.43 -14.01
C ARG A 31 -17.18 -16.10 -14.05
N VAL A 32 -16.48 -16.68 -15.04
CA VAL A 32 -15.06 -16.41 -15.30
C VAL A 32 -14.96 -15.91 -16.74
N THR A 33 -14.47 -14.71 -16.91
CA THR A 33 -14.23 -14.07 -18.20
C THR A 33 -12.74 -13.81 -18.36
N ASP A 34 -12.07 -14.60 -19.19
CA ASP A 34 -10.64 -14.44 -19.47
C ASP A 34 -10.44 -13.84 -20.87
N LEU A 35 -10.07 -12.56 -20.90
CA LEU A 35 -9.74 -11.82 -22.13
C LEU A 35 -8.23 -11.73 -22.36
N ALA A 36 -7.40 -12.18 -21.41
CA ALA A 36 -5.95 -12.11 -21.47
C ALA A 36 -5.28 -13.47 -21.72
N ALA A 37 -6.09 -14.51 -21.99
CA ALA A 37 -5.61 -15.89 -22.17
C ALA A 37 -4.61 -16.27 -21.05
N ALA A 38 -5.00 -16.03 -19.80
CA ALA A 38 -4.19 -16.30 -18.64
C ALA A 38 -4.38 -17.71 -18.08
N LEU A 39 -5.52 -18.33 -18.39
CA LEU A 39 -5.91 -19.64 -17.90
C LEU A 39 -5.55 -20.73 -18.91
N ALA A 40 -5.02 -21.83 -18.41
CA ALA A 40 -4.81 -23.04 -19.20
C ALA A 40 -6.13 -23.81 -19.40
N GLU A 41 -6.10 -24.78 -20.31
CA GLU A 41 -7.26 -25.64 -20.57
C GLU A 41 -7.75 -26.34 -19.28
N GLY A 42 -9.05 -26.26 -19.02
CA GLY A 42 -9.70 -26.83 -17.84
C GLY A 42 -9.64 -25.97 -16.57
N GLU A 43 -8.79 -24.97 -16.47
CA GLU A 43 -8.70 -24.10 -15.28
C GLU A 43 -9.95 -23.21 -15.16
N GLU A 44 -10.45 -22.64 -16.27
CA GLU A 44 -11.69 -21.87 -16.30
C GLU A 44 -12.88 -22.70 -15.77
N ALA A 45 -12.98 -23.95 -16.23
CA ALA A 45 -14.05 -24.85 -15.79
C ALA A 45 -13.97 -25.16 -14.29
N ARG A 46 -12.75 -25.41 -13.76
CA ARG A 46 -12.51 -25.68 -12.33
C ARG A 46 -12.90 -24.49 -11.46
N ILE A 47 -12.54 -23.29 -11.86
CA ILE A 47 -12.86 -22.06 -11.13
C ILE A 47 -14.38 -21.80 -11.20
N THR A 48 -14.96 -21.93 -12.38
CA THR A 48 -16.41 -21.77 -12.60
C THR A 48 -17.22 -22.71 -11.73
N GLU A 49 -16.82 -23.98 -11.63
CA GLU A 49 -17.50 -24.98 -10.80
C GLU A 49 -17.42 -24.61 -9.31
N ARG A 50 -16.27 -24.13 -8.83
CA ARG A 50 -16.14 -23.69 -7.43
C ARG A 50 -17.06 -22.51 -7.13
N ILE A 51 -17.16 -21.55 -8.05
CA ILE A 51 -18.08 -20.41 -7.92
C ILE A 51 -19.53 -20.89 -7.93
N ARG A 52 -19.88 -21.79 -8.83
CA ARG A 52 -21.25 -22.35 -8.94
C ARG A 52 -21.69 -23.04 -7.64
N VAL A 53 -20.80 -23.83 -7.05
CA VAL A 53 -21.07 -24.49 -5.75
C VAL A 53 -21.31 -23.46 -4.64
N PHE A 54 -20.53 -22.39 -4.59
CA PHE A 54 -20.74 -21.31 -3.64
C PHE A 54 -22.09 -20.62 -3.83
N GLU A 55 -22.43 -20.26 -5.09
CA GLU A 55 -23.72 -19.61 -5.40
C GLU A 55 -24.92 -20.49 -4.99
N GLN A 56 -24.84 -21.80 -5.25
CA GLN A 56 -25.91 -22.73 -4.89
C GLN A 56 -26.10 -22.84 -3.37
N ASN A 57 -25.03 -22.76 -2.60
CA ASN A 57 -25.08 -22.94 -1.15
C ASN A 57 -25.46 -21.65 -0.41
N LYS A 58 -25.02 -20.50 -0.90
CA LYS A 58 -25.15 -19.20 -0.19
C LYS A 58 -25.99 -18.18 -0.93
N GLY A 59 -26.15 -18.34 -2.24
CA GLY A 59 -26.89 -17.41 -3.09
C GLY A 59 -26.13 -16.15 -3.47
N GLY A 60 -24.99 -15.88 -2.87
CA GLY A 60 -24.12 -14.75 -3.26
C GLY A 60 -23.43 -15.01 -4.59
N GLN A 61 -23.06 -13.96 -5.31
CA GLN A 61 -22.44 -14.08 -6.64
C GLN A 61 -20.96 -13.69 -6.61
N ILE A 62 -20.11 -14.56 -7.16
CA ILE A 62 -18.69 -14.25 -7.39
C ILE A 62 -18.46 -14.24 -8.90
N ALA A 63 -17.79 -13.21 -9.41
CA ALA A 63 -17.31 -13.17 -10.80
C ALA A 63 -15.81 -12.87 -10.85
N VAL A 64 -15.14 -13.44 -11.84
CA VAL A 64 -13.72 -13.22 -12.12
C VAL A 64 -13.60 -12.63 -13.51
N LEU A 65 -12.87 -11.53 -13.63
CA LEU A 65 -12.53 -10.89 -14.89
C LEU A 65 -11.02 -10.77 -15.03
N ILE A 66 -10.49 -11.33 -16.09
CA ILE A 66 -9.07 -11.24 -16.43
C ILE A 66 -8.93 -10.43 -17.70
N VAL A 67 -8.20 -9.33 -17.62
CA VAL A 67 -7.86 -8.44 -18.74
C VAL A 67 -6.34 -8.29 -18.84
N ASP A 68 -5.86 -7.82 -19.97
CA ASP A 68 -4.44 -7.54 -20.11
C ASP A 68 -4.05 -6.26 -19.36
N THR A 69 -4.80 -5.18 -19.56
CA THR A 69 -4.55 -3.88 -18.93
C THR A 69 -5.86 -3.17 -18.57
N THR A 70 -5.82 -2.34 -17.56
CA THR A 70 -6.89 -1.39 -17.22
C THR A 70 -6.56 0.04 -17.63
N ALA A 71 -5.32 0.28 -18.13
CA ALA A 71 -4.91 1.62 -18.52
C ALA A 71 -5.86 2.25 -19.55
N PRO A 72 -6.16 3.56 -19.45
CA PRO A 72 -5.51 4.54 -18.56
C PRO A 72 -6.10 4.60 -17.14
N GLU A 73 -7.11 3.80 -16.80
CA GLU A 73 -7.76 3.82 -15.49
C GLU A 73 -6.93 3.08 -14.43
N ALA A 74 -7.03 3.53 -13.17
CA ALA A 74 -6.58 2.72 -12.05
C ALA A 74 -7.45 1.45 -11.95
N ILE A 75 -6.83 0.34 -11.52
CA ILE A 75 -7.55 -0.94 -11.44
C ILE A 75 -8.81 -0.87 -10.56
N PHE A 76 -8.78 -0.05 -9.51
CA PHE A 76 -9.93 0.16 -8.64
C PHE A 76 -11.09 0.81 -9.40
N ASP A 77 -10.83 1.89 -10.13
CA ASP A 77 -11.85 2.65 -10.87
C ASP A 77 -12.48 1.79 -11.97
N TYR A 78 -11.64 1.07 -12.73
CA TYR A 78 -12.10 0.11 -13.71
C TYR A 78 -12.97 -0.98 -13.08
N THR A 79 -12.52 -1.57 -11.96
CA THR A 79 -13.27 -2.63 -11.26
C THR A 79 -14.61 -2.13 -10.75
N LEU A 80 -14.67 -0.92 -10.19
CA LEU A 80 -15.90 -0.31 -9.72
C LEU A 80 -16.89 -0.11 -10.88
N ARG A 81 -16.41 0.43 -11.99
CA ARG A 81 -17.21 0.65 -13.20
C ARG A 81 -17.74 -0.66 -13.80
N VAL A 82 -16.94 -1.73 -13.79
CA VAL A 82 -17.38 -3.08 -14.18
C VAL A 82 -18.43 -3.59 -13.21
N ALA A 83 -18.21 -3.47 -11.92
CA ALA A 83 -19.15 -3.93 -10.89
C ALA A 83 -20.50 -3.21 -10.97
N GLU A 84 -20.50 -1.90 -11.20
CA GLU A 84 -21.71 -1.10 -11.42
C GLU A 84 -22.45 -1.51 -12.69
N SER A 85 -21.72 -1.89 -13.74
CA SER A 85 -22.32 -2.37 -14.99
C SER A 85 -22.87 -3.79 -14.85
N TRP A 86 -22.14 -4.67 -14.18
CA TRP A 86 -22.48 -6.08 -14.04
C TRP A 86 -23.52 -6.36 -12.95
N LYS A 87 -23.56 -5.53 -11.90
CA LYS A 87 -24.53 -5.60 -10.79
C LYS A 87 -24.62 -6.97 -10.13
N LEU A 88 -23.45 -7.50 -9.82
CA LEU A 88 -23.33 -8.78 -9.14
C LEU A 88 -23.98 -8.75 -7.75
N GLY A 89 -24.49 -9.90 -7.34
CA GLY A 89 -25.17 -10.06 -6.07
C GLY A 89 -26.68 -9.86 -6.13
N ARG A 90 -27.38 -10.34 -5.15
CA ARG A 90 -28.84 -10.26 -5.05
C ARG A 90 -29.28 -8.84 -4.72
N LYS A 91 -30.32 -8.37 -5.41
CA LYS A 91 -30.88 -7.03 -5.15
C LYS A 91 -31.32 -6.85 -3.71
N GLY A 92 -30.79 -5.80 -3.05
CA GLY A 92 -31.08 -5.46 -1.65
C GLY A 92 -30.38 -6.35 -0.61
N VAL A 93 -29.64 -7.37 -1.05
CA VAL A 93 -28.70 -8.13 -0.23
C VAL A 93 -27.27 -7.67 -0.52
N ASP A 94 -27.00 -7.32 -1.78
CA ASP A 94 -25.74 -6.76 -2.27
C ASP A 94 -24.52 -7.66 -1.98
N ASP A 95 -24.71 -8.97 -2.13
CA ASP A 95 -23.78 -10.04 -1.82
C ASP A 95 -22.92 -10.47 -3.01
N GLY A 96 -22.58 -9.51 -3.86
CA GLY A 96 -21.70 -9.70 -5.00
C GLY A 96 -20.23 -9.52 -4.66
N VAL A 97 -19.36 -10.29 -5.32
CA VAL A 97 -17.90 -10.11 -5.28
C VAL A 97 -17.36 -10.12 -6.70
N LEU A 98 -16.56 -9.13 -7.03
CA LEU A 98 -15.85 -9.05 -8.31
C LEU A 98 -14.35 -9.14 -8.07
N PHE A 99 -13.70 -10.11 -8.72
CA PHE A 99 -12.25 -10.27 -8.69
C PHE A 99 -11.69 -9.94 -10.08
N VAL A 100 -11.01 -8.79 -10.21
CA VAL A 100 -10.38 -8.34 -11.46
C VAL A 100 -8.88 -8.55 -11.41
N ILE A 101 -8.33 -9.08 -12.49
CA ILE A 101 -6.91 -9.30 -12.69
C ILE A 101 -6.47 -8.59 -13.98
N ALA A 102 -5.59 -7.62 -13.89
CA ALA A 102 -4.93 -6.97 -15.03
C ALA A 102 -3.53 -7.59 -15.20
N LYS A 103 -3.43 -8.60 -16.08
CA LYS A 103 -2.25 -9.46 -16.22
C LYS A 103 -1.03 -8.68 -16.68
N GLY A 104 -1.16 -7.83 -17.67
CA GLY A 104 -0.08 -7.00 -18.20
C GLY A 104 0.38 -5.93 -17.21
N ASP A 105 -0.57 -5.35 -16.45
CA ASP A 105 -0.28 -4.34 -15.41
C ASP A 105 0.26 -4.97 -14.12
N ARG A 106 0.18 -6.29 -13.95
CA ARG A 106 0.48 -7.02 -12.71
C ARG A 106 -0.30 -6.49 -11.51
N LYS A 107 -1.56 -6.18 -11.71
CA LYS A 107 -2.45 -5.64 -10.68
C LYS A 107 -3.70 -6.50 -10.55
N MET A 108 -4.22 -6.57 -9.34
CA MET A 108 -5.47 -7.26 -9.07
C MET A 108 -6.30 -6.49 -8.04
N GLN A 109 -7.62 -6.65 -8.13
CA GLN A 109 -8.59 -6.02 -7.25
C GLN A 109 -9.67 -7.03 -6.86
N ILE A 110 -9.96 -7.14 -5.57
CA ILE A 110 -11.17 -7.78 -5.07
C ILE A 110 -12.10 -6.66 -4.62
N LEU A 111 -13.30 -6.61 -5.17
CA LEU A 111 -14.34 -5.67 -4.79
C LEU A 111 -15.50 -6.47 -4.20
N ALA A 112 -15.95 -6.09 -3.00
CA ALA A 112 -17.02 -6.74 -2.25
C ALA A 112 -18.24 -5.83 -2.14
N GLY A 113 -19.42 -6.35 -2.40
CA GLY A 113 -20.66 -5.64 -2.14
C GLY A 113 -20.95 -5.53 -0.65
N PRO A 114 -21.77 -4.52 -0.23
CA PRO A 114 -22.07 -4.25 1.18
C PRO A 114 -22.55 -5.48 1.97
N GLY A 115 -23.30 -6.39 1.33
CA GLY A 115 -23.85 -7.57 1.97
C GLY A 115 -22.81 -8.60 2.43
N VAL A 116 -21.60 -8.55 1.91
CA VAL A 116 -20.52 -9.48 2.29
C VAL A 116 -19.33 -8.79 2.97
N GLN A 117 -19.29 -7.46 3.04
CA GLN A 117 -18.19 -6.72 3.66
C GLN A 117 -18.02 -7.02 5.16
N GLY A 118 -19.10 -7.42 5.84
CA GLY A 118 -19.04 -7.83 7.24
C GLY A 118 -18.15 -9.05 7.49
N THR A 119 -18.06 -9.95 6.53
CA THR A 119 -17.21 -11.16 6.56
C THR A 119 -15.97 -11.00 5.67
N LEU A 120 -16.14 -10.61 4.41
CA LEU A 120 -15.07 -10.33 3.47
C LEU A 120 -14.63 -8.86 3.59
N THR A 121 -14.01 -8.52 4.71
CA THR A 121 -13.51 -7.16 4.96
C THR A 121 -12.35 -6.80 4.03
N ASP A 122 -12.04 -5.49 3.89
CA ASP A 122 -10.87 -5.02 3.12
C ASP A 122 -9.57 -5.66 3.60
N ALA A 123 -9.42 -5.83 4.92
CA ALA A 123 -8.27 -6.49 5.51
C ALA A 123 -8.20 -7.98 5.11
N ALA A 124 -9.34 -8.68 5.06
CA ALA A 124 -9.43 -10.05 4.60
C ALA A 124 -9.09 -10.16 3.11
N SER A 125 -9.68 -9.31 2.27
CA SER A 125 -9.40 -9.21 0.84
C SER A 125 -7.92 -8.95 0.57
N LYS A 126 -7.31 -8.00 1.31
CA LYS A 126 -5.87 -7.71 1.21
C LYS A 126 -4.98 -8.90 1.55
N ARG A 127 -5.36 -9.66 2.57
CA ARG A 127 -4.63 -10.88 2.96
C ARG A 127 -4.77 -11.99 1.92
N ILE A 128 -5.96 -12.20 1.36
CA ILE A 128 -6.19 -13.17 0.29
C ILE A 128 -5.29 -12.83 -0.90
N ILE A 129 -5.27 -11.57 -1.33
CA ILE A 129 -4.39 -11.09 -2.39
C ILE A 129 -2.92 -11.37 -2.05
N ALA A 130 -2.44 -10.90 -0.90
CA ALA A 130 -1.02 -10.89 -0.58
C ALA A 130 -0.46 -12.26 -0.21
N GLU A 131 -1.24 -13.10 0.47
CA GLU A 131 -0.76 -14.36 1.05
C GLU A 131 -1.11 -15.58 0.18
N ILE A 132 -2.18 -15.50 -0.64
CA ILE A 132 -2.69 -16.65 -1.41
C ILE A 132 -2.50 -16.46 -2.91
N VAL A 133 -2.96 -15.33 -3.46
CA VAL A 133 -2.99 -15.12 -4.91
C VAL A 133 -1.62 -14.68 -5.46
N ALA A 134 -1.06 -13.61 -4.92
CA ALA A 134 0.17 -13.00 -5.43
C ALA A 134 1.37 -13.97 -5.46
N PRO A 135 1.60 -14.86 -4.49
CA PRO A 135 2.68 -15.82 -4.57
C PRO A 135 2.55 -16.76 -5.77
N ARG A 136 1.33 -17.21 -6.10
CA ARG A 136 1.07 -18.08 -7.26
C ARG A 136 1.27 -17.35 -8.58
N PHE A 137 0.86 -16.09 -8.64
CA PHE A 137 1.04 -15.25 -9.83
C PHE A 137 2.52 -14.95 -10.11
N ARG A 138 3.35 -14.77 -9.07
CA ARG A 138 4.81 -14.66 -9.22
C ARG A 138 5.46 -15.92 -9.78
N GLU A 139 4.86 -17.07 -9.53
CA GLU A 139 5.25 -18.36 -10.09
C GLU A 139 4.69 -18.60 -11.50
N GLY A 140 3.89 -17.67 -12.05
CA GLY A 140 3.20 -17.83 -13.33
C GLY A 140 1.97 -18.74 -13.29
N LYS A 141 1.57 -19.22 -12.11
CA LYS A 141 0.44 -20.14 -11.90
C LYS A 141 -0.85 -19.37 -11.69
N TYR A 142 -1.36 -18.76 -12.77
CA TYR A 142 -2.55 -17.89 -12.70
C TYR A 142 -3.81 -18.66 -12.29
N GLY A 143 -4.08 -19.81 -12.92
CA GLY A 143 -5.25 -20.63 -12.62
C GLY A 143 -5.31 -21.11 -11.17
N ASP A 144 -4.18 -21.57 -10.61
CA ASP A 144 -4.10 -21.96 -9.22
C ASP A 144 -4.28 -20.77 -8.28
N GLY A 145 -3.69 -19.62 -8.60
CA GLY A 145 -3.83 -18.40 -7.81
C GLY A 145 -5.29 -17.93 -7.76
N ILE A 146 -5.97 -17.90 -8.90
CA ILE A 146 -7.38 -17.50 -8.99
C ILE A 146 -8.28 -18.51 -8.28
N TYR A 147 -8.07 -19.81 -8.50
CA TYR A 147 -8.84 -20.84 -7.84
C TYR A 147 -8.74 -20.75 -6.32
N ASN A 148 -7.51 -20.68 -5.79
CA ASN A 148 -7.27 -20.58 -4.35
C ASN A 148 -7.81 -19.26 -3.78
N GLY A 149 -7.73 -18.16 -4.54
CA GLY A 149 -8.31 -16.88 -4.17
C GLY A 149 -9.84 -16.95 -4.05
N VAL A 150 -10.50 -17.48 -5.07
CA VAL A 150 -11.96 -17.68 -5.10
C VAL A 150 -12.41 -18.64 -3.99
N ASP A 151 -11.70 -19.76 -3.81
CA ASP A 151 -12.00 -20.73 -2.76
C ASP A 151 -11.92 -20.08 -1.38
N LYS A 152 -10.89 -19.25 -1.14
CA LYS A 152 -10.75 -18.56 0.14
C LYS A 152 -11.75 -17.43 0.32
N ILE A 153 -12.10 -16.67 -0.73
CA ILE A 153 -13.20 -15.70 -0.70
C ILE A 153 -14.49 -16.40 -0.28
N ALA A 154 -14.85 -17.50 -0.94
CA ALA A 154 -16.02 -18.29 -0.61
C ALA A 154 -16.02 -18.78 0.84
N SER A 155 -14.91 -19.37 1.30
CA SER A 155 -14.75 -19.86 2.67
C SER A 155 -14.89 -18.76 3.72
N VAL A 156 -14.34 -17.56 3.47
CA VAL A 156 -14.46 -16.42 4.40
C VAL A 156 -15.90 -15.93 4.48
N ILE A 157 -16.61 -15.88 3.35
CA ILE A 157 -18.04 -15.52 3.34
C ILE A 157 -18.87 -16.62 4.06
N ASP A 158 -18.44 -17.88 3.99
CA ASP A 158 -19.05 -18.99 4.72
C ASP A 158 -18.80 -18.92 6.24
N GLY A 159 -18.01 -17.99 6.73
CA GLY A 159 -17.70 -17.77 8.13
C GLY A 159 -16.44 -18.48 8.61
N GLU A 160 -15.64 -19.07 7.72
CA GLU A 160 -14.33 -19.61 8.08
C GLU A 160 -13.32 -18.49 8.37
N ALA A 161 -12.68 -18.56 9.54
CA ALA A 161 -11.59 -17.66 9.86
C ALA A 161 -10.42 -17.83 8.86
N LEU A 162 -9.81 -16.72 8.44
CA LEU A 162 -8.54 -16.78 7.75
C LEU A 162 -7.48 -17.42 8.66
N PRO A 163 -6.55 -18.22 8.13
CA PRO A 163 -5.39 -18.67 8.88
C PRO A 163 -4.71 -17.48 9.57
N PRO A 164 -4.11 -17.66 10.76
CA PRO A 164 -3.38 -16.58 11.39
C PRO A 164 -2.37 -16.00 10.38
N PRO A 165 -2.19 -14.66 10.32
CA PRO A 165 -1.29 -14.04 9.37
C PRO A 165 0.07 -14.69 9.49
N ALA A 166 0.66 -15.09 8.37
CA ALA A 166 2.05 -15.53 8.33
C ALA A 166 2.86 -14.46 9.07
N LYS A 167 3.51 -14.87 10.17
CA LYS A 167 4.40 -13.95 10.89
C LYS A 167 5.38 -13.46 9.84
N LYS A 168 5.16 -12.22 9.35
CA LYS A 168 6.22 -11.52 8.62
C LYS A 168 7.41 -11.68 9.53
N LYS A 169 8.44 -12.41 9.10
CA LYS A 169 9.77 -12.22 9.68
C LYS A 169 9.92 -10.71 9.61
N GLN A 170 9.73 -10.03 10.74
CA GLN A 170 10.22 -8.68 10.86
C GLN A 170 11.67 -8.87 10.45
N ALA A 171 11.98 -8.42 9.23
CA ALA A 171 13.35 -8.07 8.95
C ALA A 171 13.66 -7.11 10.10
N THR A 172 14.34 -7.64 11.10
CA THR A 172 14.99 -6.82 12.10
C THR A 172 15.83 -5.93 11.20
N LYS A 173 15.35 -4.70 10.95
CA LYS A 173 16.14 -3.70 10.28
C LYS A 173 17.35 -3.64 11.17
N SER A 174 18.39 -4.35 10.81
CA SER A 174 19.69 -4.18 11.43
C SER A 174 19.95 -2.71 11.20
N ILE A 175 19.84 -1.92 12.26
CA ILE A 175 20.14 -0.49 12.19
C ILE A 175 21.60 -0.50 11.77
N ASP A 176 21.85 -0.14 10.52
CA ASP A 176 23.21 -0.06 9.98
C ASP A 176 24.01 0.87 10.89
N GLY A 177 25.29 0.52 11.13
CA GLY A 177 26.16 1.36 11.96
C GLY A 177 26.18 2.83 11.57
N GLY A 178 25.79 3.14 10.31
CA GLY A 178 25.57 4.50 9.82
C GLY A 178 24.40 5.23 10.47
N GLU A 179 23.27 4.56 10.75
CA GLU A 179 22.12 5.18 11.43
C GLU A 179 22.47 5.53 12.88
N PHE A 180 23.29 4.73 13.57
CA PHE A 180 23.80 5.04 14.90
C PHE A 180 24.79 6.18 14.91
N LEU A 181 25.63 6.29 13.87
CA LEU A 181 26.53 7.43 13.71
C LEU A 181 25.75 8.74 13.58
N VAL A 182 24.70 8.76 12.74
CA VAL A 182 23.84 9.95 12.59
C VAL A 182 23.15 10.30 13.91
N LEU A 183 22.57 9.31 14.61
CA LEU A 183 21.92 9.52 15.90
C LEU A 183 22.91 10.00 16.96
N GLY A 184 24.13 9.46 16.99
CA GLY A 184 25.21 9.88 17.89
C GLY A 184 25.66 11.31 17.64
N ILE A 185 25.80 11.74 16.40
CA ILE A 185 26.13 13.10 16.02
C ILE A 185 25.00 14.06 16.42
N PHE A 186 23.73 13.69 16.19
CA PHE A 186 22.58 14.48 16.64
C PHE A 186 22.56 14.63 18.17
N ALA A 187 22.76 13.53 18.90
CA ALA A 187 22.85 13.58 20.37
C ALA A 187 24.02 14.47 20.87
N ALA A 188 25.17 14.39 20.22
CA ALA A 188 26.31 15.23 20.55
C ALA A 188 26.05 16.73 20.33
N ILE A 189 25.36 17.07 19.20
CA ILE A 189 25.06 18.47 18.87
C ILE A 189 24.00 19.07 19.83
N PHE A 190 23.00 18.31 20.23
CA PHE A 190 21.88 18.82 21.04
C PHE A 190 22.10 18.65 22.55
N VAL A 191 22.68 17.53 23.00
CA VAL A 191 22.84 17.22 24.41
C VAL A 191 24.12 17.90 25.00
N ALA A 192 25.19 18.02 24.22
CA ALA A 192 26.43 18.60 24.71
C ALA A 192 26.31 20.07 25.20
N PRO A 193 25.58 20.98 24.51
CA PRO A 193 25.38 22.35 25.00
C PRO A 193 24.60 22.38 26.32
N ILE A 194 23.61 21.51 26.50
CA ILE A 194 22.79 21.44 27.70
C ILE A 194 23.63 20.94 28.89
N LEU A 195 24.41 19.88 28.70
CA LEU A 195 25.30 19.38 29.75
C LEU A 195 26.40 20.39 30.12
N ARG A 196 26.92 21.14 29.14
CA ARG A 196 27.89 22.21 29.40
C ARG A 196 27.32 23.35 30.22
N SER A 197 26.06 23.71 30.01
CA SER A 197 25.41 24.79 30.77
C SER A 197 25.19 24.43 32.25
N ILE A 198 25.02 23.13 32.54
CA ILE A 198 24.70 22.62 33.87
C ILE A 198 25.99 22.27 34.67
N PHE A 199 26.92 21.60 34.01
CA PHE A 199 28.08 20.98 34.68
C PHE A 199 29.43 21.67 34.41
N GLY A 200 29.44 22.77 33.67
CA GLY A 200 30.69 23.45 33.30
C GLY A 200 31.51 22.68 32.25
N ARG A 201 32.62 23.29 31.81
CA ARG A 201 33.36 22.87 30.61
C ARG A 201 34.02 21.48 30.73
N PHE A 202 34.55 21.14 31.91
CA PHE A 202 35.25 19.86 32.13
C PHE A 202 34.29 18.69 32.42
N LEU A 203 33.37 18.88 33.37
CA LEU A 203 32.41 17.87 33.75
C LEU A 203 31.40 17.58 32.64
N GLY A 204 31.00 18.60 31.84
CA GLY A 204 30.10 18.41 30.69
C GLY A 204 30.74 17.56 29.57
N ALA A 205 32.06 17.73 29.31
CA ALA A 205 32.75 16.95 28.29
C ALA A 205 32.91 15.47 28.70
N THR A 206 33.26 15.21 29.98
CA THR A 206 33.38 13.84 30.51
C THR A 206 32.02 13.13 30.60
N ALA A 207 30.96 13.83 31.00
CA ALA A 207 29.60 13.27 31.01
C ALA A 207 29.10 12.93 29.61
N THR A 208 29.33 13.81 28.63
CA THR A 208 28.91 13.56 27.24
C THR A 208 29.65 12.37 26.63
N GLY A 209 31.00 12.31 26.81
CA GLY A 209 31.82 11.20 26.33
C GLY A 209 31.48 9.87 27.03
N GLY A 210 31.19 9.90 28.32
CA GLY A 210 30.78 8.72 29.10
C GLY A 210 29.43 8.17 28.69
N VAL A 211 28.43 9.01 28.54
CA VAL A 211 27.06 8.58 28.11
C VAL A 211 27.11 8.04 26.70
N THR A 212 27.82 8.69 25.78
CA THR A 212 27.93 8.22 24.39
C THR A 212 28.72 6.91 24.29
N GLY A 213 29.77 6.75 25.07
CA GLY A 213 30.58 5.53 25.16
C GLY A 213 29.77 4.35 25.76
N ALA A 214 29.00 4.59 26.82
CA ALA A 214 28.15 3.59 27.46
C ALA A 214 26.99 3.15 26.52
N ALA A 215 26.37 4.09 25.83
CA ALA A 215 25.34 3.80 24.83
C ALA A 215 25.90 2.97 23.67
N ALA A 216 27.08 3.31 23.16
CA ALA A 216 27.76 2.58 22.13
C ALA A 216 28.17 1.15 22.57
N TRP A 217 28.61 1.01 23.86
CA TRP A 217 28.92 -0.32 24.42
C TRP A 217 27.70 -1.21 24.52
N PHE A 218 26.57 -0.67 24.96
CA PHE A 218 25.33 -1.42 25.09
C PHE A 218 24.76 -1.87 23.71
N LEU A 219 24.98 -1.08 22.66
CA LEU A 219 24.41 -1.30 21.34
C LEU A 219 25.30 -2.13 20.40
N LEU A 220 26.62 -2.07 20.52
CA LEU A 220 27.56 -2.70 19.59
C LEU A 220 28.24 -3.98 20.15
N GLY A 221 28.03 -4.29 21.42
CA GLY A 221 28.47 -5.58 22.02
C GLY A 221 29.98 -5.85 22.05
N GLY A 222 30.82 -4.84 21.77
CA GLY A 222 32.27 -4.98 21.72
C GLY A 222 33.00 -3.85 22.47
N MET A 223 34.12 -4.16 23.18
CA MET A 223 34.79 -3.23 24.05
C MET A 223 35.63 -2.14 23.36
N VAL A 224 36.11 -2.38 22.15
CA VAL A 224 37.16 -1.50 21.54
C VAL A 224 36.52 -0.29 20.83
N PHE A 225 35.44 -0.48 20.10
CA PHE A 225 34.80 0.56 19.29
C PHE A 225 34.16 1.68 20.12
N PRO A 226 33.41 1.39 21.20
CA PRO A 226 32.80 2.41 22.06
C PRO A 226 33.81 3.34 22.74
N ILE A 227 34.98 2.83 23.14
CA ILE A 227 36.04 3.61 23.75
C ILE A 227 36.58 4.63 22.73
N PHE A 228 36.81 4.22 21.49
CA PHE A 228 37.24 5.11 20.41
C PHE A 228 36.24 6.23 20.13
N ILE A 229 34.95 5.89 20.04
CA ILE A 229 33.88 6.89 19.84
C ILE A 229 33.78 7.84 21.03
N GLY A 230 33.85 7.34 22.25
CA GLY A 230 33.85 8.17 23.47
C GLY A 230 35.00 9.16 23.53
N VAL A 231 36.21 8.75 23.16
CA VAL A 231 37.42 9.59 23.11
C VAL A 231 37.30 10.66 22.01
N ILE A 232 36.81 10.30 20.81
CA ILE A 232 36.62 11.25 19.72
C ILE A 232 35.56 12.31 20.10
N VAL A 233 34.44 11.91 20.65
CA VAL A 233 33.37 12.82 21.11
C VAL A 233 33.88 13.72 22.25
N PHE A 234 34.68 13.19 23.16
CA PHE A 234 35.31 13.97 24.21
C PHE A 234 36.25 15.04 23.65
N ILE A 235 37.13 14.69 22.71
CA ILE A 235 38.05 15.63 22.04
C ILE A 235 37.26 16.71 21.29
N ILE A 236 36.27 16.35 20.52
CA ILE A 236 35.40 17.30 19.79
C ILE A 236 34.68 18.23 20.78
N ALA A 237 34.13 17.69 21.86
CA ALA A 237 33.49 18.50 22.90
C ALA A 237 34.44 19.46 23.63
N LEU A 238 35.69 19.07 23.80
CA LEU A 238 36.73 19.91 24.41
C LEU A 238 37.12 21.07 23.47
N PHE A 239 37.30 20.80 22.18
CA PHE A 239 37.73 21.79 21.17
C PHE A 239 36.58 22.62 20.58
N ALA A 240 35.34 22.18 20.62
CA ALA A 240 34.17 22.93 20.14
C ALA A 240 33.96 24.27 20.90
N GLY A 241 34.62 24.48 22.01
CA GLY A 241 34.62 25.76 22.74
C GLY A 241 35.64 26.79 22.25
N LEU A 242 36.56 26.41 21.35
CA LEU A 242 37.51 27.33 20.71
C LEU A 242 36.96 27.92 19.40
N LEU A 243 35.96 27.29 18.82
CA LEU A 243 35.27 27.78 17.64
C LEU A 243 33.99 28.50 18.08
N ASN A 244 34.05 29.82 18.15
CA ASN A 244 32.90 30.68 18.43
C ASN A 244 31.87 30.58 17.30
N PHE A 245 30.89 29.67 17.40
CA PHE A 245 29.71 29.72 16.59
C PHE A 245 28.72 30.69 17.25
N SER A 246 28.69 31.90 16.73
CA SER A 246 27.66 32.90 17.01
C SER A 246 26.31 32.38 16.55
N SER A 247 25.45 32.06 17.51
CA SER A 247 24.08 31.63 17.25
C SER A 247 23.19 32.82 17.00
N GLY A 248 22.80 33.02 15.72
CA GLY A 248 21.71 33.89 15.31
C GLY A 248 20.36 33.24 15.67
N ARG A 249 19.49 34.06 16.24
CA ARG A 249 18.17 33.77 16.78
C ARG A 249 17.14 33.87 15.67
N GLY A 250 16.16 32.95 15.59
CA GLY A 250 14.92 33.25 14.89
C GLY A 250 14.19 32.07 14.23
N GLY A 251 12.91 31.93 14.54
CA GLY A 251 11.87 31.48 13.61
C GLY A 251 11.15 30.16 13.94
N GLY A 252 9.89 30.29 14.40
CA GLY A 252 8.98 29.19 14.68
C GLY A 252 8.27 28.67 13.42
N TRP A 253 7.76 27.42 13.51
CA TRP A 253 6.87 26.83 12.53
C TRP A 253 5.69 26.15 13.23
N GLY A 254 4.48 26.61 12.90
CA GLY A 254 3.24 25.94 13.19
C GLY A 254 2.61 25.48 11.87
N GLY A 255 1.95 24.33 11.85
CA GLY A 255 1.19 23.84 10.69
C GLY A 255 0.20 22.78 11.10
N GLY A 256 -1.09 23.07 10.86
CA GLY A 256 -2.24 22.25 11.21
C GLY A 256 -2.71 21.38 10.04
N PHE A 257 -3.46 20.31 10.36
CA PHE A 257 -4.15 19.42 9.43
C PHE A 257 -5.66 19.37 9.71
N GLY A 258 -6.46 19.47 8.65
CA GLY A 258 -7.86 19.07 8.54
C GLY A 258 -8.03 18.50 7.12
N GLY A 259 -8.88 17.61 6.76
CA GLY A 259 -10.14 17.07 7.10
C GLY A 259 -10.93 16.76 5.84
N GLY A 260 -11.54 15.60 5.71
CA GLY A 260 -12.92 15.28 5.44
C GLY A 260 -13.46 15.12 4.02
N GLY A 261 -14.35 14.13 3.88
CA GLY A 261 -15.48 14.05 2.95
C GLY A 261 -15.38 13.03 1.84
N GLY A 262 -16.32 12.26 1.73
CA GLY A 262 -17.13 11.23 1.28
C GLY A 262 -18.10 11.62 0.18
N TRP A 263 -18.61 10.60 -0.61
CA TRP A 263 -19.86 10.67 -1.39
C TRP A 263 -20.26 9.30 -1.94
N SER A 264 -21.54 9.10 -2.09
CA SER A 264 -22.29 7.87 -2.31
C SER A 264 -23.08 7.83 -3.63
N GLY A 265 -23.53 6.63 -4.04
CA GLY A 265 -24.72 6.25 -4.82
C GLY A 265 -24.53 6.11 -6.31
N GLY A 266 -25.25 5.27 -7.03
CA GLY A 266 -26.14 4.15 -6.92
C GLY A 266 -26.76 3.74 -8.26
N SER A 267 -26.97 2.45 -8.39
CA SER A 267 -28.00 1.58 -8.99
C SER A 267 -28.35 1.46 -10.48
N GLY A 268 -28.61 0.25 -10.88
CA GLY A 268 -29.61 -0.52 -11.65
C GLY A 268 -29.22 -1.09 -12.99
N GLY A 269 -29.38 -2.20 -13.41
CA GLY A 269 -29.85 -3.53 -13.38
C GLY A 269 -30.06 -4.24 -14.69
N SER A 270 -29.88 -5.51 -14.73
CA SER A 270 -30.53 -6.75 -15.29
C SER A 270 -30.04 -7.31 -16.64
N ASP A 271 -30.03 -8.49 -16.86
CA ASP A 271 -30.00 -9.92 -16.67
C ASP A 271 -29.67 -10.73 -17.95
N SER A 272 -28.72 -11.62 -17.91
CA SER A 272 -28.78 -13.05 -18.26
C SER A 272 -27.55 -13.72 -17.75
N PHE A 273 -26.79 -14.40 -17.24
CA PHE A 273 -25.86 -14.39 -16.13
C PHE A 273 -25.58 -12.91 -15.87
N SER A 274 -26.54 -12.27 -15.31
CA SER A 274 -26.59 -10.88 -15.03
C SER A 274 -26.46 -10.80 -13.54
N GLY A 275 -25.78 -9.76 -13.07
CA GLY A 275 -25.82 -9.44 -11.68
C GLY A 275 -27.25 -9.43 -11.19
N GLY A 276 -27.53 -10.00 -10.02
CA GLY A 276 -28.84 -10.03 -9.39
C GLY A 276 -29.34 -8.67 -8.93
N GLY A 277 -28.74 -7.57 -9.40
CA GLY A 277 -29.10 -6.19 -9.10
C GLY A 277 -28.47 -5.63 -7.83
N GLY A 278 -27.35 -6.20 -7.37
CA GLY A 278 -26.57 -5.70 -6.24
C GLY A 278 -25.88 -4.38 -6.52
N SER A 279 -25.60 -3.62 -5.47
CA SER A 279 -24.82 -2.37 -5.50
C SER A 279 -23.44 -2.59 -4.90
N PHE A 280 -22.52 -1.67 -5.22
CA PHE A 280 -21.17 -1.65 -4.68
C PHE A 280 -20.86 -0.25 -4.14
N ASP A 281 -20.24 -0.18 -2.97
CA ASP A 281 -19.84 1.06 -2.30
C ASP A 281 -18.32 1.24 -2.21
N GLY A 282 -17.57 0.41 -2.97
CA GLY A 282 -16.12 0.51 -3.07
C GLY A 282 -15.32 -0.24 -2.01
N GLY A 283 -15.95 -1.07 -1.19
CA GLY A 283 -15.25 -1.95 -0.25
C GLY A 283 -14.44 -3.03 -0.96
N GLY A 284 -13.24 -3.35 -0.46
CA GLY A 284 -12.36 -4.35 -1.07
C GLY A 284 -10.88 -4.03 -0.92
N ALA A 285 -10.05 -4.68 -1.73
CA ALA A 285 -8.60 -4.45 -1.70
C ALA A 285 -7.94 -4.63 -3.06
N SER A 286 -6.92 -3.81 -3.34
CA SER A 286 -6.02 -3.96 -4.48
C SER A 286 -4.67 -4.54 -4.07
N GLY A 287 -3.95 -5.13 -5.02
CA GLY A 287 -2.59 -5.61 -4.87
C GLY A 287 -1.89 -5.82 -6.18
N ASP A 288 -0.59 -6.06 -6.08
CA ASP A 288 0.34 -6.30 -7.17
C ASP A 288 1.14 -7.58 -6.91
N TRP A 289 1.81 -8.11 -7.97
CA TRP A 289 2.66 -9.30 -7.85
C TRP A 289 3.93 -9.26 -8.69
#